data_f3d31faad37adb9f53969ff0bc8ffdb1
#
_entry.id   f3d31faad37adb9f53969ff0bc8ffdb1
#
_cell.length_a   1.000
_cell.length_b   1.000
_cell.length_c   1.000
_cell.angle_alpha   90.00
_cell.angle_beta   90.00
_cell.angle_gamma   90.00
#
_symmetry.space_group_name_H-M   'P 1'
#
loop_
_entity.id
_entity.type
_entity.pdbx_description
1 polymer ?
#
loop_
_entity_poly.entity_id
_entity_poly.type
_entity_poly.pdbx_seq_one_letter_code
_entity_poly.pdbx_strand_id
1 'polypeptide(L)'
;MDITKTVVSKTQRNPRKPKVQEQNILIKEDVYTADILRNRYNRFQSDSIYLTELINKTGLPIRHQNPPEDITENIAKFIIQNYDNDPSCKWAKGMGMKGDLYSEKYSMESPPEVKAFTSNGPSQFGPKKKFGVLYFLDLRKWLEDQIVLWRVNLTDESPEMKKIKMNKTQTHEEQCSEGRRPHISWDKLYPQISEHCVKIYEGTFEGIFNVNSFIS
;
A
#
# COMPACT_ATOMS: atom_id res chain seq x y z
N MET A 1 14.69 68.76 -4.55
CA MET A 1 13.84 67.55 -4.40
C MET A 1 14.56 66.43 -5.14
N ASP A 2 15.34 65.63 -4.38
CA ASP A 2 16.10 64.48 -4.93
C ASP A 2 15.25 63.22 -4.83
N ILE A 3 15.03 62.59 -5.98
CA ILE A 3 14.36 61.31 -6.06
C ILE A 3 15.38 60.20 -6.09
N THR A 4 15.62 59.57 -4.97
CA THR A 4 16.49 58.39 -4.83
C THR A 4 15.82 57.18 -5.47
N LYS A 5 16.36 56.66 -6.55
CA LYS A 5 15.97 55.39 -7.20
C LYS A 5 16.52 54.24 -6.39
N THR A 6 15.65 53.45 -5.81
CA THR A 6 15.97 52.17 -5.15
C THR A 6 16.26 51.11 -6.20
N VAL A 7 17.52 50.62 -6.23
CA VAL A 7 17.94 49.49 -7.09
C VAL A 7 17.56 48.19 -6.41
N VAL A 8 16.63 47.45 -7.01
CA VAL A 8 16.25 46.08 -6.58
C VAL A 8 17.31 45.12 -7.11
N SER A 9 18.08 44.51 -6.19
CA SER A 9 19.06 43.50 -6.53
C SER A 9 18.36 42.18 -6.93
N LYS A 10 18.71 41.66 -8.12
CA LYS A 10 18.28 40.35 -8.60
C LYS A 10 19.01 39.26 -7.81
N THR A 11 18.28 38.47 -7.06
CA THR A 11 18.75 37.28 -6.36
C THR A 11 19.27 36.27 -7.38
N GLN A 12 20.55 35.97 -7.38
CA GLN A 12 21.17 34.91 -8.19
C GLN A 12 20.62 33.55 -7.70
N ARG A 13 20.02 32.79 -8.61
CA ARG A 13 19.65 31.39 -8.35
C ARG A 13 20.91 30.54 -8.29
N ASN A 14 21.12 29.86 -7.18
CA ASN A 14 22.21 28.88 -7.03
C ASN A 14 22.16 27.80 -8.13
N PRO A 15 23.30 27.40 -8.69
CA PRO A 15 23.37 26.34 -9.69
C PRO A 15 22.91 25.02 -9.09
N ARG A 16 22.07 24.29 -9.85
CA ARG A 16 21.58 22.94 -9.47
C ARG A 16 22.80 22.03 -9.27
N LYS A 17 22.86 21.37 -8.12
CA LYS A 17 23.84 20.31 -7.84
C LYS A 17 23.80 19.27 -8.95
N PRO A 18 24.96 18.73 -9.39
CA PRO A 18 25.00 17.70 -10.42
C PRO A 18 24.22 16.47 -9.96
N LYS A 19 23.52 15.82 -10.92
CA LYS A 19 22.83 14.54 -10.70
C LYS A 19 23.88 13.53 -10.20
N VAL A 20 23.64 13.00 -9.01
CA VAL A 20 24.39 11.89 -8.45
C VAL A 20 24.27 10.71 -9.41
N GLN A 21 25.43 10.17 -9.83
CA GLN A 21 25.55 8.95 -10.61
C GLN A 21 24.73 7.83 -9.99
N GLU A 22 24.14 6.98 -10.83
CA GLU A 22 23.50 5.73 -10.43
C GLU A 22 24.51 4.91 -9.61
N GLN A 23 24.37 4.99 -8.30
CA GLN A 23 25.03 4.05 -7.41
C GLN A 23 24.35 2.70 -7.63
N ASN A 24 25.13 1.68 -7.96
CA ASN A 24 24.73 0.28 -7.86
C ASN A 24 24.13 0.09 -6.44
N ILE A 25 22.82 0.11 -6.35
CA ILE A 25 22.11 -0.16 -5.11
C ILE A 25 22.32 -1.65 -4.85
N LEU A 26 23.26 -1.97 -3.98
CA LEU A 26 23.35 -3.30 -3.39
C LEU A 26 21.97 -3.55 -2.75
N ILE A 27 21.17 -4.42 -3.36
CA ILE A 27 19.87 -4.83 -2.83
C ILE A 27 20.14 -5.48 -1.47
N LYS A 28 19.84 -4.75 -0.41
CA LYS A 28 19.96 -5.29 0.94
C LYS A 28 19.00 -6.46 1.10
N GLU A 29 19.40 -7.46 1.87
CA GLU A 29 18.49 -8.54 2.22
C GLU A 29 17.28 -7.99 2.98
N ASP A 30 16.11 -8.55 2.71
CA ASP A 30 14.90 -8.24 3.46
C ASP A 30 15.02 -8.87 4.86
N VAL A 31 15.33 -8.02 5.83
CA VAL A 31 15.52 -8.44 7.23
C VAL A 31 14.19 -8.59 8.00
N TYR A 32 13.05 -8.26 7.39
CA TYR A 32 11.75 -8.35 8.05
C TYR A 32 11.21 -9.78 7.97
N THR A 33 11.57 -10.59 8.96
CA THR A 33 11.25 -12.02 9.04
C THR A 33 9.80 -12.29 9.48
N ALA A 34 9.35 -13.54 9.32
CA ALA A 34 8.05 -13.98 9.81
C ALA A 34 7.90 -13.78 11.33
N ASP A 35 8.98 -14.03 12.11
CA ASP A 35 8.94 -13.84 13.56
C ASP A 35 8.81 -12.37 13.96
N ILE A 36 9.46 -11.47 13.23
CA ILE A 36 9.29 -10.03 13.45
C ILE A 36 7.83 -9.66 13.16
N LEU A 37 7.25 -10.13 12.06
CA LEU A 37 5.86 -9.84 11.72
C LEU A 37 4.91 -10.40 12.77
N ARG A 38 5.08 -11.67 13.21
CA ARG A 38 4.26 -12.26 14.27
C ARG A 38 4.29 -11.45 15.55
N ASN A 39 5.47 -11.07 16.02
CA ASN A 39 5.62 -10.27 17.22
C ASN A 39 4.95 -8.90 17.09
N ARG A 40 5.10 -8.24 15.95
CA ARG A 40 4.49 -6.92 15.67
C ARG A 40 2.97 -7.01 15.58
N TYR A 41 2.46 -7.98 14.80
CA TYR A 41 1.03 -8.19 14.61
C TYR A 41 0.33 -8.52 15.92
N ASN A 42 0.84 -9.51 16.67
CA ASN A 42 0.22 -9.97 17.91
C ASN A 42 0.17 -8.86 18.98
N ARG A 43 1.23 -8.05 19.11
CA ARG A 43 1.22 -6.89 20.00
C ARG A 43 0.16 -5.88 19.58
N PHE A 44 0.15 -5.50 18.30
CA PHE A 44 -0.80 -4.53 17.79
C PHE A 44 -2.25 -5.01 17.92
N GLN A 45 -2.51 -6.30 17.66
CA GLN A 45 -3.82 -6.91 17.82
C GLN A 45 -4.27 -6.91 19.29
N SER A 46 -3.39 -7.33 20.22
CA SER A 46 -3.69 -7.35 21.63
C SER A 46 -4.03 -5.95 22.17
N ASP A 47 -3.24 -4.95 21.79
CA ASP A 47 -3.50 -3.54 22.19
C ASP A 47 -4.85 -3.05 21.62
N SER A 48 -5.18 -3.44 20.41
CA SER A 48 -6.44 -3.05 19.75
C SER A 48 -7.66 -3.75 20.36
N ILE A 49 -7.55 -5.02 20.75
CA ILE A 49 -8.58 -5.76 21.47
C ILE A 49 -8.82 -5.09 22.85
N TYR A 50 -7.74 -4.86 23.61
CA TYR A 50 -7.83 -4.16 24.91
C TYR A 50 -8.52 -2.79 24.75
N LEU A 51 -8.16 -2.03 23.72
CA LEU A 51 -8.77 -0.73 23.45
C LEU A 51 -10.27 -0.87 23.13
N THR A 52 -10.67 -1.89 22.38
CA THR A 52 -12.08 -2.19 22.09
C THR A 52 -12.86 -2.46 23.38
N GLU A 53 -12.31 -3.29 24.27
CA GLU A 53 -12.91 -3.59 25.57
C GLU A 53 -13.06 -2.34 26.44
N LEU A 54 -12.00 -1.49 26.47
CA LEU A 54 -12.02 -0.24 27.22
C LEU A 54 -13.09 0.72 26.70
N ILE A 55 -13.21 0.88 25.39
CA ILE A 55 -14.25 1.72 24.76
C ILE A 55 -15.63 1.20 25.13
N ASN A 56 -15.85 -0.10 24.98
CA ASN A 56 -17.15 -0.73 25.30
C ASN A 56 -17.53 -0.57 26.77
N LYS A 57 -16.55 -0.65 27.67
CA LYS A 57 -16.76 -0.53 29.12
C LYS A 57 -17.00 0.91 29.56
N THR A 58 -16.32 1.87 28.96
CA THR A 58 -16.26 3.26 29.45
C THR A 58 -17.04 4.25 28.61
N GLY A 59 -17.37 3.91 27.35
CA GLY A 59 -17.97 4.83 26.37
C GLY A 59 -17.02 5.96 25.94
N LEU A 60 -15.71 5.85 26.23
CA LEU A 60 -14.75 6.88 25.85
C LEU A 60 -14.64 6.99 24.31
N PRO A 61 -14.59 8.20 23.75
CA PRO A 61 -14.50 8.43 22.31
C PRO A 61 -13.06 8.22 21.79
N ILE A 62 -12.50 7.03 22.03
CA ILE A 62 -11.16 6.65 21.56
C ILE A 62 -11.27 6.07 20.18
N ARG A 63 -10.41 6.50 19.26
CA ARG A 63 -10.37 6.00 17.90
C ARG A 63 -9.35 4.86 17.79
N HIS A 64 -9.76 3.75 17.19
CA HIS A 64 -8.85 2.69 16.80
C HIS A 64 -7.82 3.19 15.79
N GLN A 65 -6.58 2.75 15.96
CA GLN A 65 -5.53 2.97 14.96
C GLN A 65 -5.63 1.88 13.89
N ASN A 66 -5.35 2.25 12.64
CA ASN A 66 -5.16 1.27 11.59
C ASN A 66 -3.82 0.55 11.79
N PRO A 67 -3.69 -0.73 11.41
CA PRO A 67 -2.40 -1.41 11.41
C PRO A 67 -1.37 -0.61 10.61
N PRO A 68 -0.14 -0.45 11.15
CA PRO A 68 0.94 0.27 10.49
C PRO A 68 1.35 -0.37 9.16
N GLU A 69 1.95 0.42 8.27
CA GLU A 69 2.39 -0.04 6.94
C GLU A 69 3.39 -1.21 7.02
N ASP A 70 4.29 -1.22 8.02
CA ASP A 70 5.24 -2.33 8.21
C ASP A 70 4.53 -3.66 8.49
N ILE A 71 3.37 -3.65 9.13
CA ILE A 71 2.55 -4.84 9.35
C ILE A 71 1.79 -5.20 8.07
N THR A 72 1.05 -4.26 7.48
CA THR A 72 0.17 -4.54 6.35
C THR A 72 0.91 -4.94 5.08
N GLU A 73 2.00 -4.25 4.76
CA GLU A 73 2.84 -4.56 3.60
C GLU A 73 3.55 -5.93 3.78
N ASN A 74 3.98 -6.27 5.00
CA ASN A 74 4.61 -7.57 5.24
C ASN A 74 3.59 -8.73 5.35
N ILE A 75 2.36 -8.52 5.81
CA ILE A 75 1.27 -9.49 5.65
C ILE A 75 1.09 -9.82 4.16
N ALA A 76 0.94 -8.79 3.31
CA ALA A 76 0.80 -8.98 1.87
C ALA A 76 2.02 -9.71 1.27
N LYS A 77 3.25 -9.31 1.65
CA LYS A 77 4.49 -9.98 1.22
C LYS A 77 4.46 -11.48 1.48
N PHE A 78 4.20 -11.92 2.72
CA PHE A 78 4.22 -13.34 3.05
C PHE A 78 3.09 -14.12 2.38
N ILE A 79 1.91 -13.52 2.22
CA ILE A 79 0.84 -14.15 1.44
C ILE A 79 1.26 -14.31 -0.03
N ILE A 80 1.85 -13.29 -0.64
CA ILE A 80 2.32 -13.34 -2.03
C ILE A 80 3.40 -14.42 -2.21
N GLN A 81 4.38 -14.49 -1.29
CA GLN A 81 5.40 -15.52 -1.32
C GLN A 81 4.81 -16.93 -1.27
N ASN A 82 3.83 -17.14 -0.43
CA ASN A 82 3.33 -18.47 -0.08
C ASN A 82 2.15 -18.93 -0.96
N TYR A 83 1.32 -18.00 -1.46
CA TYR A 83 0.06 -18.34 -2.14
C TYR A 83 -0.06 -17.75 -3.56
N ASP A 84 0.81 -16.78 -3.95
CA ASP A 84 0.83 -16.20 -5.30
C ASP A 84 2.07 -16.60 -6.12
N ASN A 85 2.76 -17.65 -5.68
CA ASN A 85 3.95 -18.21 -6.33
C ASN A 85 5.01 -17.15 -6.67
N ASP A 86 5.23 -16.20 -5.77
CA ASP A 86 6.26 -15.19 -5.93
C ASP A 86 7.24 -15.14 -4.75
N PRO A 87 8.16 -16.12 -4.65
CA PRO A 87 9.14 -16.17 -3.58
C PRO A 87 10.15 -15.00 -3.63
N SER A 88 10.23 -14.28 -4.75
CA SER A 88 11.08 -13.09 -4.89
C SER A 88 10.50 -11.84 -4.24
N CYS A 89 9.22 -11.89 -3.81
CA CYS A 89 8.55 -10.75 -3.19
C CYS A 89 9.25 -10.36 -1.88
N LYS A 90 9.61 -9.09 -1.74
CA LYS A 90 10.31 -8.52 -0.58
C LYS A 90 9.68 -7.19 -0.16
N TRP A 91 9.89 -6.80 1.08
CA TRP A 91 9.44 -5.50 1.56
C TRP A 91 10.39 -4.39 1.08
N ALA A 92 9.93 -3.54 0.16
CA ALA A 92 10.77 -2.53 -0.49
C ALA A 92 11.38 -1.53 0.50
N LYS A 93 10.59 -1.02 1.45
CA LYS A 93 11.07 -0.07 2.48
C LYS A 93 12.11 -0.68 3.41
N GLY A 94 11.99 -1.97 3.73
CA GLY A 94 13.00 -2.70 4.52
C GLY A 94 14.37 -2.76 3.85
N MET A 95 14.39 -2.71 2.53
CA MET A 95 15.61 -2.67 1.71
C MET A 95 16.07 -1.24 1.37
N GLY A 96 15.35 -0.21 1.82
CA GLY A 96 15.61 1.19 1.48
C GLY A 96 15.19 1.57 0.05
N MET A 97 14.30 0.78 -0.57
CA MET A 97 13.76 1.02 -1.90
C MET A 97 12.46 1.82 -1.84
N LYS A 98 12.08 2.43 -2.96
CA LYS A 98 10.76 3.05 -3.12
C LYS A 98 9.71 1.99 -3.46
N GLY A 99 8.46 2.27 -3.07
CA GLY A 99 7.34 1.36 -3.28
C GLY A 99 6.98 0.61 -1.99
N ASP A 100 5.95 -0.19 -2.08
CA ASP A 100 5.48 -0.99 -0.96
C ASP A 100 6.20 -2.34 -0.95
N LEU A 101 6.22 -3.01 -2.11
CA LEU A 101 6.90 -4.29 -2.30
C LEU A 101 7.85 -4.24 -3.50
N TYR A 102 8.82 -5.15 -3.50
CA TYR A 102 9.69 -5.48 -4.62
C TYR A 102 9.39 -6.91 -5.07
N SER A 103 9.47 -7.18 -6.36
CA SER A 103 9.41 -8.52 -6.92
C SER A 103 10.16 -8.55 -8.25
N GLU A 104 10.84 -9.66 -8.54
CA GLU A 104 11.53 -9.87 -9.82
C GLU A 104 10.57 -9.98 -11.02
N LYS A 105 9.28 -10.22 -10.76
CA LYS A 105 8.23 -10.25 -11.81
C LYS A 105 7.88 -8.88 -12.37
N TYR A 106 8.23 -7.81 -11.66
CA TYR A 106 7.83 -6.44 -12.00
C TYR A 106 9.04 -5.51 -12.09
N SER A 107 8.93 -4.47 -12.91
CA SER A 107 9.99 -3.48 -13.01
C SER A 107 10.09 -2.63 -11.73
N MET A 108 11.29 -2.14 -11.42
CA MET A 108 11.48 -1.21 -10.29
C MET A 108 10.75 0.13 -10.47
N GLU A 109 10.41 0.49 -11.71
CA GLU A 109 9.63 1.70 -12.00
C GLU A 109 8.13 1.51 -11.78
N SER A 110 7.65 0.27 -11.86
CA SER A 110 6.26 -0.12 -11.67
C SER A 110 6.18 -1.33 -10.70
N PRO A 111 6.53 -1.15 -9.43
CA PRO A 111 6.55 -2.22 -8.43
C PRO A 111 5.13 -2.64 -8.04
N PRO A 112 4.97 -3.77 -7.33
CA PRO A 112 3.71 -4.13 -6.69
C PRO A 112 3.30 -3.08 -5.65
N GLU A 113 2.02 -2.70 -5.67
CA GLU A 113 1.42 -1.73 -4.75
C GLU A 113 0.42 -2.43 -3.83
N VAL A 114 0.45 -2.12 -2.54
CA VAL A 114 -0.49 -2.67 -1.55
C VAL A 114 -1.45 -1.59 -1.07
N LYS A 115 -2.73 -1.93 -1.03
CA LYS A 115 -3.80 -1.12 -0.45
C LYS A 115 -4.46 -1.90 0.68
N ALA A 116 -4.11 -1.59 1.92
CA ALA A 116 -4.76 -2.18 3.08
C ALA A 116 -5.92 -1.31 3.56
N PHE A 117 -7.02 -1.94 3.99
CA PHE A 117 -8.17 -1.25 4.54
C PHE A 117 -8.81 -2.05 5.68
N THR A 118 -9.23 -1.34 6.72
CA THR A 118 -9.84 -1.89 7.95
C THR A 118 -11.31 -1.48 8.08
N SER A 119 -11.84 -0.76 7.11
CA SER A 119 -13.23 -0.27 7.08
C SER A 119 -13.67 -0.08 5.63
N ASN A 120 -14.94 0.26 5.43
CA ASN A 120 -15.49 0.59 4.11
C ASN A 120 -15.06 2.00 3.62
N GLY A 121 -14.06 2.60 4.26
CA GLY A 121 -13.48 3.85 3.82
C GLY A 121 -12.72 3.72 2.48
N PRO A 122 -12.47 4.86 1.81
CA PRO A 122 -11.80 4.83 0.52
C PRO A 122 -10.29 4.59 0.64
N SER A 123 -9.75 3.75 -0.22
CA SER A 123 -8.33 3.66 -0.52
C SER A 123 -7.91 4.80 -1.45
N GLN A 124 -6.70 5.33 -1.27
CA GLN A 124 -6.17 6.43 -2.07
C GLN A 124 -5.10 5.97 -3.04
N PHE A 125 -5.09 6.55 -4.23
CA PHE A 125 -4.07 6.36 -5.24
C PHE A 125 -3.24 7.64 -5.41
N GLY A 126 -1.93 7.50 -5.51
CA GLY A 126 -1.08 8.63 -5.86
C GLY A 126 -1.28 9.02 -7.34
N PRO A 127 -1.46 10.31 -7.69
CA PRO A 127 -1.76 10.71 -9.07
C PRO A 127 -0.63 10.43 -10.06
N LYS A 128 0.58 10.19 -9.56
CA LYS A 128 1.78 9.87 -10.35
C LYS A 128 2.40 8.52 -9.91
N LYS A 129 1.67 7.74 -9.13
CA LYS A 129 2.17 6.47 -8.63
C LYS A 129 2.07 5.43 -9.75
N LYS A 130 3.20 4.81 -10.08
CA LYS A 130 3.27 3.70 -11.03
C LYS A 130 3.25 2.38 -10.28
N PHE A 131 2.55 1.40 -10.83
CA PHE A 131 2.48 0.04 -10.29
C PHE A 131 2.26 -0.99 -11.40
N GLY A 132 2.90 -2.15 -11.27
CA GLY A 132 2.75 -3.28 -12.19
C GLY A 132 1.59 -4.21 -11.83
N VAL A 133 1.18 -4.19 -10.57
CA VAL A 133 0.06 -4.96 -10.01
C VAL A 133 -0.42 -4.29 -8.73
N LEU A 134 -1.71 -4.46 -8.43
CA LEU A 134 -2.30 -4.01 -7.17
C LEU A 134 -2.66 -5.19 -6.29
N TYR A 135 -2.40 -5.06 -5.00
CA TYR A 135 -2.89 -5.98 -3.97
C TYR A 135 -3.79 -5.22 -3.00
N PHE A 136 -5.01 -5.73 -2.81
CA PHE A 136 -5.94 -5.21 -1.82
C PHE A 136 -6.00 -6.14 -0.62
N LEU A 137 -5.50 -5.66 0.52
CA LEU A 137 -5.50 -6.38 1.79
C LEU A 137 -6.71 -5.94 2.61
N ASP A 138 -7.71 -6.80 2.66
CA ASP A 138 -8.92 -6.60 3.45
C ASP A 138 -8.70 -7.07 4.89
N LEU A 139 -8.63 -6.11 5.78
CA LEU A 139 -8.46 -6.28 7.22
C LEU A 139 -9.70 -5.83 8.01
N ARG A 140 -10.88 -5.77 7.40
CA ARG A 140 -12.10 -5.33 8.11
C ARG A 140 -12.48 -6.23 9.27
N LYS A 141 -12.05 -7.49 9.24
CA LYS A 141 -12.27 -8.49 10.29
C LYS A 141 -10.98 -8.99 10.95
N TRP A 142 -9.91 -8.20 10.90
CA TRP A 142 -8.61 -8.61 11.42
C TRP A 142 -8.57 -8.83 12.94
N LEU A 143 -9.44 -8.15 13.70
CA LEU A 143 -9.60 -8.40 15.14
C LEU A 143 -10.23 -9.77 15.43
N GLU A 144 -10.96 -10.34 14.46
CA GLU A 144 -11.54 -11.68 14.46
C GLU A 144 -10.59 -12.70 13.81
N ASP A 145 -9.33 -12.31 13.57
CA ASP A 145 -8.29 -13.08 12.88
C ASP A 145 -8.69 -13.53 11.46
N GLN A 146 -9.41 -12.68 10.73
CA GLN A 146 -9.78 -12.91 9.33
C GLN A 146 -9.08 -11.91 8.42
N ILE A 147 -8.30 -12.43 7.47
CA ILE A 147 -7.50 -11.67 6.51
C ILE A 147 -7.84 -12.15 5.11
N VAL A 148 -8.05 -11.22 4.18
CA VAL A 148 -8.24 -11.55 2.76
C VAL A 148 -7.27 -10.73 1.92
N LEU A 149 -6.57 -11.38 0.98
CA LEU A 149 -5.75 -10.68 -0.02
C LEU A 149 -6.29 -10.93 -1.42
N TRP A 150 -6.54 -9.84 -2.13
CA TRP A 150 -6.91 -9.82 -3.53
C TRP A 150 -5.75 -9.32 -4.37
N ARG A 151 -5.43 -10.01 -5.48
CA ARG A 151 -4.59 -9.49 -6.55
C ARG A 151 -5.48 -8.91 -7.63
N VAL A 152 -5.15 -7.71 -8.09
CA VAL A 152 -5.81 -7.04 -9.21
C VAL A 152 -4.81 -6.94 -10.36
N ASN A 153 -5.07 -7.66 -11.44
CA ASN A 153 -4.21 -7.76 -12.62
C ASN A 153 -4.38 -6.53 -13.53
N LEU A 154 -4.22 -5.34 -12.95
CA LEU A 154 -4.22 -4.06 -13.66
C LEU A 154 -2.97 -3.29 -13.28
N THR A 155 -2.45 -2.52 -14.24
CA THR A 155 -1.37 -1.56 -14.05
C THR A 155 -1.92 -0.14 -14.04
N ASP A 156 -1.13 0.85 -13.63
CA ASP A 156 -1.49 2.27 -13.75
C ASP A 156 -1.75 2.71 -15.20
N GLU A 157 -1.19 2.00 -16.19
CA GLU A 157 -1.39 2.28 -17.61
C GLU A 157 -2.57 1.52 -18.25
N SER A 158 -3.16 0.55 -17.55
CA SER A 158 -4.27 -0.26 -18.08
C SER A 158 -5.48 0.62 -18.43
N PRO A 159 -6.07 0.46 -19.64
CA PRO A 159 -7.26 1.21 -20.03
C PRO A 159 -8.43 1.04 -19.06
N GLU A 160 -8.58 -0.15 -18.48
CA GLU A 160 -9.60 -0.48 -17.48
C GLU A 160 -9.38 0.33 -16.20
N MET A 161 -8.14 0.42 -15.72
CA MET A 161 -7.78 1.24 -14.55
C MET A 161 -8.11 2.71 -14.77
N LYS A 162 -7.77 3.25 -15.93
CA LYS A 162 -8.03 4.64 -16.30
C LYS A 162 -9.51 4.99 -16.32
N LYS A 163 -10.38 4.05 -16.73
CA LYS A 163 -11.83 4.23 -16.86
C LYS A 163 -12.62 4.05 -15.56
N ILE A 164 -12.00 3.56 -14.47
CA ILE A 164 -12.68 3.36 -13.20
C ILE A 164 -13.34 4.67 -12.74
N LYS A 165 -14.64 4.63 -12.48
CA LYS A 165 -15.37 5.78 -11.93
C LYS A 165 -15.08 5.94 -10.45
N MET A 166 -14.33 6.98 -10.10
CA MET A 166 -13.99 7.33 -8.72
C MET A 166 -15.17 7.99 -7.99
N ASN A 167 -16.00 8.69 -8.74
CA ASN A 167 -17.25 9.30 -8.28
C ASN A 167 -18.27 9.38 -9.43
N LYS A 168 -19.38 10.12 -9.23
CA LYS A 168 -20.46 10.24 -10.23
C LYS A 168 -20.02 10.91 -11.53
N THR A 169 -18.99 11.75 -11.50
CA THR A 169 -18.60 12.66 -12.59
C THR A 169 -17.20 12.42 -13.13
N GLN A 170 -16.33 11.73 -12.39
CA GLN A 170 -14.92 11.64 -12.75
C GLN A 170 -14.39 10.21 -12.67
N THR A 171 -13.53 9.89 -13.64
CA THR A 171 -12.74 8.67 -13.71
C THR A 171 -11.41 8.81 -12.96
N HIS A 172 -10.69 7.69 -12.82
CA HIS A 172 -9.33 7.66 -12.27
C HIS A 172 -8.38 8.56 -13.08
N GLU A 173 -8.40 8.45 -14.42
CA GLU A 173 -7.53 9.23 -15.31
C GLU A 173 -7.80 10.74 -15.19
N GLU A 174 -9.09 11.15 -15.18
CA GLU A 174 -9.46 12.55 -15.03
C GLU A 174 -8.97 13.13 -13.71
N GLN A 175 -9.13 12.43 -12.59
CA GLN A 175 -8.61 12.91 -11.31
C GLN A 175 -7.08 12.97 -11.28
N CYS A 176 -6.38 11.97 -11.86
CA CYS A 176 -4.93 11.99 -11.97
C CYS A 176 -4.43 13.16 -12.82
N SER A 177 -5.07 13.45 -13.96
CA SER A 177 -4.69 14.56 -14.86
C SER A 177 -4.84 15.93 -14.18
N GLU A 178 -5.81 16.07 -13.27
CA GLU A 178 -5.99 17.25 -12.45
C GLU A 178 -5.02 17.32 -11.25
N GLY A 179 -4.13 16.34 -11.09
CA GLY A 179 -3.19 16.26 -9.96
C GLY A 179 -3.84 15.87 -8.63
N ARG A 180 -5.09 15.42 -8.65
CA ARG A 180 -5.80 14.95 -7.47
C ARG A 180 -5.34 13.54 -7.10
N ARG A 181 -5.60 13.14 -5.85
CA ARG A 181 -5.45 11.76 -5.41
C ARG A 181 -6.78 11.03 -5.59
N PRO A 182 -6.93 10.15 -6.60
CA PRO A 182 -8.13 9.33 -6.74
C PRO A 182 -8.37 8.53 -5.47
N HIS A 183 -9.62 8.44 -5.02
CA HIS A 183 -9.97 7.64 -3.86
C HIS A 183 -11.33 6.96 -4.06
N ILE A 184 -11.40 5.69 -3.71
CA ILE A 184 -12.60 4.86 -3.86
C ILE A 184 -12.58 3.74 -2.81
N SER A 185 -13.74 3.40 -2.25
CA SER A 185 -13.85 2.25 -1.36
C SER A 185 -13.81 0.94 -2.15
N TRP A 186 -13.32 -0.13 -1.52
CA TRP A 186 -13.28 -1.46 -2.13
C TRP A 186 -14.64 -1.90 -2.68
N ASP A 187 -15.71 -1.70 -1.92
CA ASP A 187 -17.06 -2.11 -2.30
C ASP A 187 -17.59 -1.39 -3.56
N LYS A 188 -17.07 -0.20 -3.88
CA LYS A 188 -17.39 0.53 -5.12
C LYS A 188 -16.40 0.22 -6.25
N LEU A 189 -15.18 -0.15 -5.91
CA LEU A 189 -14.14 -0.50 -6.86
C LEU A 189 -14.35 -1.91 -7.43
N TYR A 190 -14.52 -2.89 -6.54
CA TYR A 190 -14.58 -4.30 -6.90
C TYR A 190 -15.59 -4.61 -8.02
N PRO A 191 -16.84 -4.11 -8.01
CA PRO A 191 -17.77 -4.39 -9.12
C PRO A 191 -17.31 -3.87 -10.48
N GLN A 192 -16.41 -2.88 -10.54
CA GLN A 192 -15.91 -2.31 -11.79
C GLN A 192 -14.71 -3.07 -12.35
N ILE A 193 -14.02 -3.89 -11.53
CA ILE A 193 -12.78 -4.57 -11.88
C ILE A 193 -12.78 -6.06 -11.52
N SER A 194 -13.91 -6.62 -11.15
CA SER A 194 -14.02 -8.01 -10.63
C SER A 194 -13.42 -9.07 -11.55
N GLU A 195 -13.51 -8.89 -12.87
CA GLU A 195 -12.91 -9.78 -13.86
C GLU A 195 -11.37 -9.80 -13.86
N HIS A 196 -10.76 -8.75 -13.28
CA HIS A 196 -9.32 -8.65 -13.10
C HIS A 196 -8.86 -9.05 -11.70
N CYS A 197 -9.79 -9.41 -10.81
CA CYS A 197 -9.51 -9.74 -9.42
C CYS A 197 -9.36 -11.23 -9.20
N VAL A 198 -8.31 -11.62 -8.50
CA VAL A 198 -8.09 -13.00 -8.03
C VAL A 198 -7.94 -12.96 -6.52
N LYS A 199 -8.74 -13.75 -5.80
CA LYS A 199 -8.56 -13.93 -4.35
C LYS A 199 -7.37 -14.86 -4.15
N ILE A 200 -6.29 -14.33 -3.57
CA ILE A 200 -5.03 -15.08 -3.34
C ILE A 200 -5.08 -15.78 -1.99
N TYR A 201 -5.70 -15.16 -1.00
CA TYR A 201 -5.75 -15.69 0.36
C TYR A 201 -7.05 -15.29 1.05
N GLU A 202 -7.58 -16.21 1.84
CA GLU A 202 -8.63 -15.96 2.83
C GLU A 202 -8.40 -16.91 4.01
N GLY A 203 -8.14 -16.36 5.19
CA GLY A 203 -7.85 -17.18 6.37
C GLY A 203 -7.35 -16.37 7.55
N THR A 204 -6.73 -17.08 8.50
CA THR A 204 -6.18 -16.50 9.74
C THR A 204 -4.78 -15.96 9.53
N PHE A 205 -4.29 -15.12 10.45
CA PHE A 205 -2.93 -14.61 10.39
C PHE A 205 -1.88 -15.75 10.42
N GLU A 206 -2.02 -16.73 11.30
CA GLU A 206 -1.09 -17.87 11.35
C GLU A 206 -1.20 -18.79 10.11
N GLY A 207 -2.38 -18.85 9.49
CA GLY A 207 -2.59 -19.57 8.23
C GLY A 207 -1.69 -19.10 7.10
N ILE A 208 -1.23 -17.84 7.13
CA ILE A 208 -0.30 -17.27 6.14
C ILE A 208 0.98 -18.10 6.04
N PHE A 209 1.44 -18.67 7.14
CA PHE A 209 2.71 -19.40 7.25
C PHE A 209 2.57 -20.91 7.12
N ASN A 210 1.34 -21.43 7.05
CA ASN A 210 1.03 -22.87 7.04
C ASN A 210 0.72 -23.38 5.63
N VAL A 211 1.67 -23.27 4.69
CA VAL A 211 1.48 -23.65 3.26
C VAL A 211 1.16 -25.13 3.06
N ASN A 212 1.51 -26.00 4.01
CA ASN A 212 1.41 -27.46 3.86
C ASN A 212 0.00 -28.04 4.08
N SER A 213 -1.03 -27.23 4.39
CA SER A 213 -2.38 -27.76 4.68
C SER A 213 -3.33 -27.84 3.48
N PHE A 214 -2.90 -27.39 2.29
CA PHE A 214 -3.75 -27.34 1.09
C PHE A 214 -3.32 -28.25 -0.07
N ILE A 215 -2.31 -29.12 0.14
CA ILE A 215 -1.96 -30.17 -0.83
C ILE A 215 -2.51 -31.49 -0.30
N SER A 216 -3.82 -31.65 -0.40
CA SER A 216 -4.48 -32.95 -0.23
C SER A 216 -5.65 -33.07 -1.21
#